data_5e04fab751f68fa030f2c4aa91c85a8c
#
_entry.id   5e04fab751f68fa030f2c4aa91c85a8c
#
_cell.length_a   1.000
_cell.length_b   1.000
_cell.length_c   1.000
_cell.angle_alpha   90.00
_cell.angle_beta   90.00
_cell.angle_gamma   90.00
#
_symmetry.space_group_name_H-M   'P 1'
#
loop_
_entity.id
_entity.type
_entity.pdbx_description
1 polymer ?
#
loop_
_entity_poly.entity_id
_entity_poly.type
_entity_poly.pdbx_seq_one_letter_code
_entity_poly.pdbx_strand_id
1 'polypeptide(L)'
;MRAGRTALRGTAHDGAMSPAQDAAAVEAPAGDDPATAIDVDATADAVIDAAAVDAAAARLEGERTAHDRFGTVRVRAGSCAFDLVRARTESYPRPGALPDVRPGTLDEDLHRRDVTVNAIALRLDATVAAVDGALDDLRDGVLRVLHDASFVDDPTRVWRVGRYAARLRFAVEPHTRALAAAADPSTVSGDRLGAELRLALRECDPTAALAAVAGLNRAFLPEAFDPRPRGLEASLALLGDAGRRDLLVLAACTSLMDTRELLRWLDDMGFTAPERDLVGAASRLSTGAPLRNARTNAEIARAARGAPLEAVALAGGDNARRWLDELRHVHLEITGDDLLAAGIAEGPELGARLQRALDRKLDGEVAGREQELAAALEDASP
;
A
#
# COMPACT_ATOMS: atom_id res chain seq x y z
N MET A 1 4.92 -35.32 -27.57
CA MET A 1 5.47 -36.59 -27.05
C MET A 1 5.37 -36.59 -25.54
N ARG A 2 4.56 -37.51 -25.04
CA ARG A 2 4.48 -38.17 -23.73
C ARG A 2 4.59 -37.35 -22.43
N ALA A 3 3.42 -37.35 -21.78
CA ALA A 3 3.12 -37.09 -20.39
C ALA A 3 3.88 -37.98 -19.41
N GLY A 4 4.27 -37.44 -18.27
CA GLY A 4 4.65 -38.16 -17.06
C GLY A 4 3.67 -37.84 -15.93
N ARG A 5 2.67 -38.68 -15.75
CA ARG A 5 1.84 -38.73 -14.53
C ARG A 5 2.61 -39.49 -13.45
N THR A 6 2.91 -38.87 -12.34
CA THR A 6 3.31 -39.60 -11.13
C THR A 6 2.11 -39.65 -10.18
N ALA A 7 1.51 -40.83 -10.08
CA ALA A 7 0.45 -41.14 -9.11
C ALA A 7 1.10 -41.48 -7.77
N LEU A 8 0.81 -40.72 -6.73
CA LEU A 8 1.07 -41.12 -5.34
C LEU A 8 -0.08 -42.00 -4.86
N ARG A 9 0.22 -43.30 -4.69
CA ARG A 9 -0.65 -44.25 -4.00
C ARG A 9 -0.51 -44.00 -2.49
N GLY A 10 -1.55 -43.47 -1.87
CA GLY A 10 -1.73 -43.51 -0.42
C GLY A 10 -2.43 -44.80 -0.02
N THR A 11 -1.84 -45.54 0.90
CA THR A 11 -2.41 -46.74 1.53
C THR A 11 -3.53 -46.31 2.48
N ALA A 12 -4.71 -46.85 2.26
CA ALA A 12 -5.86 -46.70 3.16
C ALA A 12 -5.54 -47.30 4.54
N HIS A 13 -5.71 -46.49 5.57
CA HIS A 13 -5.86 -46.98 6.93
C HIS A 13 -7.28 -46.63 7.40
N ASP A 14 -8.13 -47.62 7.53
CA ASP A 14 -9.45 -47.56 8.15
C ASP A 14 -9.29 -47.19 9.62
N GLY A 15 -9.60 -45.96 9.95
CA GLY A 15 -9.80 -45.48 11.31
C GLY A 15 -10.91 -44.42 11.29
N ALA A 16 -12.05 -44.77 11.87
CA ALA A 16 -13.17 -43.85 11.98
C ALA A 16 -12.75 -42.54 12.65
N MET A 17 -12.64 -41.47 11.88
CA MET A 17 -12.35 -40.12 12.35
C MET A 17 -13.65 -39.48 12.87
N SER A 18 -13.58 -38.94 14.09
CA SER A 18 -14.65 -38.13 14.70
C SER A 18 -14.86 -36.84 13.86
N PRO A 19 -16.09 -36.38 13.68
CA PRO A 19 -16.42 -35.22 12.84
C PRO A 19 -15.77 -33.86 13.24
N ALA A 20 -15.11 -33.84 14.40
CA ALA A 20 -14.46 -32.62 14.89
C ALA A 20 -13.04 -32.38 14.32
N GLN A 21 -12.51 -33.23 13.44
CA GLN A 21 -11.14 -33.13 12.92
C GLN A 21 -11.04 -32.53 11.51
N ASP A 22 -12.17 -32.29 10.82
CA ASP A 22 -12.17 -31.87 9.40
C ASP A 22 -12.22 -30.36 9.17
N ALA A 23 -11.96 -29.57 10.19
CA ALA A 23 -12.40 -28.20 10.16
C ALA A 23 -11.28 -27.14 10.32
N ALA A 24 -10.11 -27.32 9.73
CA ALA A 24 -9.13 -26.25 9.58
C ALA A 24 -9.02 -25.80 8.13
N ALA A 25 -9.45 -24.58 7.86
CA ALA A 25 -9.20 -23.95 6.57
C ALA A 25 -7.77 -23.43 6.50
N VAL A 26 -7.06 -23.76 5.45
CA VAL A 26 -5.70 -23.31 5.18
C VAL A 26 -5.72 -22.43 3.93
N GLU A 27 -5.38 -21.15 4.08
CA GLU A 27 -5.19 -20.25 2.94
C GLU A 27 -3.99 -20.68 2.09
N ALA A 28 -4.15 -20.64 0.77
CA ALA A 28 -3.05 -20.83 -0.16
C ALA A 28 -1.99 -19.71 0.00
N PRO A 29 -0.70 -20.02 -0.21
CA PRO A 29 0.34 -19.01 -0.07
C PRO A 29 0.12 -17.87 -1.06
N ALA A 30 0.17 -16.63 -0.57
CA ALA A 30 0.27 -15.45 -1.42
C ALA A 30 1.62 -15.51 -2.14
N GLY A 31 1.62 -15.90 -3.41
CA GLY A 31 2.80 -15.76 -4.25
C GLY A 31 3.10 -14.27 -4.43
N ASP A 32 4.37 -13.90 -4.58
CA ASP A 32 4.83 -12.53 -4.82
C ASP A 32 4.37 -11.96 -6.18
N ASP A 33 3.53 -12.69 -6.93
CA ASP A 33 2.88 -12.21 -8.15
C ASP A 33 1.46 -11.71 -7.83
N PRO A 34 1.27 -10.39 -7.67
CA PRO A 34 -0.02 -9.80 -7.31
C PRO A 34 -1.10 -9.97 -8.38
N ALA A 35 -0.74 -10.47 -9.58
CA ALA A 35 -1.70 -10.70 -10.66
C ALA A 35 -2.50 -12.01 -10.51
N THR A 36 -2.10 -12.92 -9.62
CA THR A 36 -2.70 -14.27 -9.47
C THR A 36 -3.29 -14.56 -8.10
N ALA A 37 -3.14 -13.68 -7.12
CA ALA A 37 -3.75 -13.85 -5.82
C ALA A 37 -5.23 -13.46 -5.87
N ILE A 38 -6.10 -14.39 -6.22
CA ILE A 38 -7.47 -14.39 -5.74
C ILE A 38 -7.33 -14.61 -4.24
N ASP A 39 -7.80 -13.66 -3.44
CA ASP A 39 -7.85 -13.79 -1.97
C ASP A 39 -8.89 -14.86 -1.65
N VAL A 40 -8.45 -16.12 -1.70
CA VAL A 40 -9.32 -17.27 -1.42
C VAL A 40 -9.22 -17.56 0.07
N ASP A 41 -10.06 -16.88 0.84
CA ASP A 41 -10.29 -17.24 2.24
C ASP A 41 -10.94 -18.63 2.29
N ALA A 42 -10.21 -19.67 2.58
CA ALA A 42 -10.77 -20.98 2.83
C ALA A 42 -11.27 -21.05 4.27
N THR A 43 -12.58 -21.22 4.47
CA THR A 43 -13.18 -21.37 5.81
C THR A 43 -13.79 -22.76 5.98
N ALA A 44 -13.62 -23.33 7.16
CA ALA A 44 -14.14 -24.66 7.46
C ALA A 44 -15.53 -24.58 8.13
N ASP A 45 -16.36 -25.61 7.85
CA ASP A 45 -17.76 -25.73 8.27
C ASP A 45 -17.93 -26.15 9.74
N ALA A 46 -16.93 -26.01 10.58
CA ALA A 46 -17.02 -26.29 12.00
C ALA A 46 -16.84 -25.00 12.80
N VAL A 47 -17.59 -24.89 13.87
CA VAL A 47 -17.33 -23.93 14.94
C VAL A 47 -16.00 -24.33 15.57
N ILE A 48 -14.90 -23.84 15.01
CA ILE A 48 -13.58 -24.03 15.58
C ILE A 48 -13.47 -22.98 16.68
N ASP A 49 -13.29 -23.41 17.90
CA ASP A 49 -12.95 -22.50 19.00
C ASP A 49 -11.50 -21.97 18.83
N ALA A 50 -11.12 -20.96 19.59
CA ALA A 50 -9.77 -20.41 19.51
C ALA A 50 -8.70 -21.48 19.78
N ALA A 51 -8.98 -22.47 20.64
CA ALA A 51 -8.07 -23.57 20.97
C ALA A 51 -7.85 -24.51 19.77
N ALA A 52 -8.87 -24.73 18.93
CA ALA A 52 -8.75 -25.54 17.72
C ALA A 52 -7.93 -24.83 16.62
N VAL A 53 -8.10 -23.50 16.47
CA VAL A 53 -7.26 -22.69 15.58
C VAL A 53 -5.80 -22.71 16.06
N ASP A 54 -5.56 -22.56 17.37
CA ASP A 54 -4.23 -22.64 17.96
C ASP A 54 -3.59 -24.02 17.80
N ALA A 55 -4.38 -25.09 17.96
CA ALA A 55 -3.91 -26.47 17.75
C ALA A 55 -3.56 -26.76 16.28
N ALA A 56 -4.34 -26.24 15.32
CA ALA A 56 -4.05 -26.35 13.91
C ALA A 56 -2.80 -25.55 13.55
N ALA A 57 -2.67 -24.33 14.05
CA ALA A 57 -1.51 -23.49 13.86
C ALA A 57 -0.23 -24.11 14.46
N ALA A 58 -0.36 -24.84 15.60
CA ALA A 58 0.76 -25.53 16.23
C ALA A 58 1.35 -26.65 15.35
N ARG A 59 0.51 -27.29 14.51
CA ARG A 59 0.96 -28.36 13.59
C ARG A 59 1.73 -27.85 12.37
N LEU A 60 1.61 -26.57 12.04
CA LEU A 60 2.25 -25.97 10.87
C LEU A 60 3.71 -25.56 11.09
N GLU A 61 4.25 -25.76 12.31
CA GLU A 61 5.66 -25.49 12.66
C GLU A 61 6.21 -24.15 12.13
N GLY A 62 5.56 -23.01 12.47
CA GLY A 62 5.95 -21.70 11.97
C GLY A 62 5.80 -20.57 12.99
N GLU A 63 6.26 -19.36 12.61
CA GLU A 63 5.99 -18.14 13.38
C GLU A 63 4.49 -17.83 13.36
N ARG A 64 3.94 -17.50 14.55
CA ARG A 64 2.50 -17.27 14.73
C ARG A 64 2.24 -15.85 15.19
N THR A 65 1.25 -15.21 14.56
CA THR A 65 0.71 -13.92 15.00
C THR A 65 -0.81 -14.09 15.18
N ALA A 66 -1.29 -13.98 16.41
CA ALA A 66 -2.71 -14.08 16.73
C ALA A 66 -3.38 -12.69 16.70
N HIS A 67 -4.59 -12.62 16.17
CA HIS A 67 -5.45 -11.44 16.19
C HIS A 67 -6.74 -11.81 16.94
N ASP A 68 -6.72 -11.66 18.25
CA ASP A 68 -7.77 -12.15 19.19
C ASP A 68 -9.17 -11.65 18.88
N ARG A 69 -9.32 -10.42 18.39
CA ARG A 69 -10.64 -9.80 18.13
C ARG A 69 -11.46 -10.56 17.09
N PHE A 70 -10.79 -11.19 16.10
CA PHE A 70 -11.45 -11.83 14.96
C PHE A 70 -11.21 -13.34 14.90
N GLY A 71 -10.51 -13.92 15.88
CA GLY A 71 -10.15 -15.33 15.90
C GLY A 71 -9.32 -15.77 14.71
N THR A 72 -8.39 -14.89 14.26
CA THR A 72 -7.49 -15.14 13.14
C THR A 72 -6.08 -15.39 13.66
N VAL A 73 -5.42 -16.44 13.17
CA VAL A 73 -4.00 -16.71 13.44
C VAL A 73 -3.25 -16.79 12.11
N ARG A 74 -2.29 -15.90 11.92
CA ARG A 74 -1.34 -15.98 10.81
C ARG A 74 -0.18 -16.89 11.17
N VAL A 75 0.11 -17.86 10.31
CA VAL A 75 1.25 -18.78 10.45
C VAL A 75 2.18 -18.60 9.26
N ARG A 76 3.46 -18.40 9.53
CA ARG A 76 4.53 -18.39 8.52
C ARG A 76 5.38 -19.64 8.66
N ALA A 77 5.39 -20.48 7.63
CA ALA A 77 6.17 -21.71 7.58
C ALA A 77 7.03 -21.71 6.31
N GLY A 78 8.32 -21.45 6.46
CA GLY A 78 9.25 -21.30 5.33
C GLY A 78 8.86 -20.09 4.44
N SER A 79 8.65 -20.34 3.15
CA SER A 79 8.20 -19.33 2.18
C SER A 79 6.67 -19.16 2.13
N CYS A 80 5.92 -19.96 2.87
CA CYS A 80 4.46 -19.94 2.87
C CYS A 80 3.90 -19.15 4.05
N ALA A 81 2.81 -18.42 3.82
CA ALA A 81 2.01 -17.79 4.87
C ALA A 81 0.56 -18.28 4.78
N PHE A 82 -0.02 -18.59 5.92
CA PHE A 82 -1.40 -19.09 6.02
C PHE A 82 -2.14 -18.26 7.06
N ASP A 83 -3.36 -17.83 6.75
CA ASP A 83 -4.28 -17.27 7.72
C ASP A 83 -5.32 -18.33 8.10
N LEU A 84 -5.31 -18.75 9.35
CA LEU A 84 -6.33 -19.62 9.93
C LEU A 84 -7.40 -18.73 10.54
N VAL A 85 -8.62 -18.83 10.03
CA VAL A 85 -9.71 -17.93 10.39
C VAL A 85 -10.89 -18.75 10.90
N ARG A 86 -11.51 -18.28 11.99
CA ARG A 86 -12.74 -18.87 12.50
C ARG A 86 -13.93 -18.41 11.66
N ALA A 87 -14.77 -19.33 11.21
CA ALA A 87 -16.04 -19.00 10.58
C ALA A 87 -16.92 -18.17 11.54
N ARG A 88 -17.54 -17.10 11.05
CA ARG A 88 -18.22 -16.13 11.88
C ARG A 88 -19.41 -15.48 11.20
N THR A 89 -20.34 -14.98 12.01
CA THR A 89 -21.39 -14.04 11.60
C THR A 89 -21.01 -12.62 11.97
N GLU A 90 -21.54 -11.68 11.24
CA GLU A 90 -21.41 -10.25 11.51
C GLU A 90 -22.79 -9.59 11.53
N SER A 91 -23.01 -8.71 12.51
CA SER A 91 -24.20 -7.86 12.56
C SER A 91 -23.80 -6.41 12.80
N TYR A 92 -24.41 -5.49 12.08
CA TYR A 92 -24.05 -4.07 12.13
C TYR A 92 -25.10 -3.31 12.96
N PRO A 93 -24.75 -2.76 14.14
CA PRO A 93 -25.70 -2.06 15.03
C PRO A 93 -26.20 -0.74 14.44
N ARG A 94 -25.45 -0.14 13.52
CA ARG A 94 -25.78 1.08 12.76
C ARG A 94 -24.92 1.18 11.50
N PRO A 95 -25.33 1.96 10.49
CA PRO A 95 -24.55 2.21 9.29
C PRO A 95 -23.08 2.58 9.61
N GLY A 96 -22.14 1.96 8.90
CA GLY A 96 -20.72 2.22 9.01
C GLY A 96 -20.06 1.80 10.33
N ALA A 97 -20.78 1.22 11.27
CA ALA A 97 -20.20 0.73 12.53
C ALA A 97 -19.25 -0.44 12.29
N LEU A 98 -18.38 -0.71 13.27
CA LEU A 98 -17.70 -2.00 13.33
C LEU A 98 -18.73 -3.09 13.64
N PRO A 99 -18.65 -4.25 13.00
CA PRO A 99 -19.59 -5.34 13.25
C PRO A 99 -19.43 -5.95 14.65
N ASP A 100 -20.55 -6.40 15.20
CA ASP A 100 -20.58 -7.37 16.28
C ASP A 100 -20.35 -8.76 15.68
N VAL A 101 -19.29 -9.42 16.14
CA VAL A 101 -18.82 -10.69 15.59
C VAL A 101 -19.20 -11.84 16.53
N ARG A 102 -19.76 -12.91 15.97
CA ARG A 102 -20.07 -14.15 16.68
C ARG A 102 -19.60 -15.36 15.88
N PRO A 103 -19.29 -16.48 16.53
CA PRO A 103 -19.05 -17.73 15.80
C PRO A 103 -20.22 -18.06 14.88
N GLY A 104 -19.90 -18.57 13.70
CA GLY A 104 -20.89 -18.94 12.70
C GLY A 104 -20.50 -20.21 11.95
N THR A 105 -21.39 -20.65 11.07
CA THR A 105 -21.17 -21.72 10.11
C THR A 105 -20.42 -21.19 8.89
N LEU A 106 -19.90 -22.08 8.02
CA LEU A 106 -19.29 -21.68 6.74
C LEU A 106 -20.29 -20.91 5.86
N ASP A 107 -21.53 -21.33 5.81
CA ASP A 107 -22.56 -20.68 5.02
C ASP A 107 -22.80 -19.22 5.48
N GLU A 108 -22.92 -19.01 6.79
CA GLU A 108 -23.04 -17.67 7.36
C GLU A 108 -21.79 -16.82 7.09
N ASP A 109 -20.59 -17.41 7.14
CA ASP A 109 -19.34 -16.71 6.84
C ASP A 109 -19.26 -16.27 5.38
N LEU A 110 -19.70 -17.13 4.45
CA LEU A 110 -19.76 -16.78 3.04
C LEU A 110 -20.76 -15.64 2.77
N HIS A 111 -21.93 -15.67 3.43
CA HIS A 111 -22.98 -14.66 3.22
C HIS A 111 -22.69 -13.27 3.82
N ARG A 112 -21.74 -13.14 4.77
CA ARG A 112 -21.33 -11.84 5.32
C ARG A 112 -20.30 -11.09 4.46
N ARG A 113 -19.71 -11.72 3.44
CA ARG A 113 -18.63 -11.17 2.63
C ARG A 113 -19.09 -10.00 1.76
N ASP A 114 -18.18 -9.34 1.10
CA ASP A 114 -18.43 -8.12 0.33
C ASP A 114 -19.05 -8.40 -1.05
N VAL A 115 -18.50 -9.37 -1.80
CA VAL A 115 -18.90 -9.69 -3.17
C VAL A 115 -19.00 -11.21 -3.38
N THR A 116 -19.81 -11.64 -4.34
CA THR A 116 -20.06 -13.04 -4.67
C THR A 116 -18.78 -13.83 -4.96
N VAL A 117 -17.84 -13.24 -5.73
CA VAL A 117 -16.59 -13.90 -6.11
C VAL A 117 -15.66 -14.17 -4.92
N ASN A 118 -15.84 -13.44 -3.81
CA ASN A 118 -15.15 -13.69 -2.53
C ASN A 118 -15.90 -14.65 -1.62
N ALA A 119 -17.13 -15.05 -1.99
CA ALA A 119 -17.97 -15.94 -1.23
C ALA A 119 -17.95 -17.37 -1.81
N ILE A 120 -16.76 -17.84 -2.13
CA ILE A 120 -16.45 -19.19 -2.63
C ILE A 120 -15.41 -19.80 -1.69
N ALA A 121 -15.64 -21.03 -1.24
CA ALA A 121 -14.70 -21.79 -0.43
C ALA A 121 -14.40 -23.14 -1.10
N LEU A 122 -13.11 -23.52 -1.10
CA LEU A 122 -12.68 -24.85 -1.52
C LEU A 122 -12.34 -25.66 -0.27
N ARG A 123 -13.03 -26.78 -0.09
CA ARG A 123 -12.78 -27.70 1.04
C ARG A 123 -11.55 -28.56 0.76
N LEU A 124 -10.96 -29.13 1.81
CA LEU A 124 -9.79 -30.00 1.68
C LEU A 124 -10.06 -31.27 0.88
N ASP A 125 -11.33 -31.71 0.80
CA ASP A 125 -11.78 -32.82 -0.05
C ASP A 125 -12.00 -32.43 -1.52
N ALA A 126 -11.63 -31.17 -1.89
CA ALA A 126 -11.83 -30.56 -3.19
C ALA A 126 -13.31 -30.28 -3.57
N THR A 127 -14.23 -30.34 -2.62
CA THR A 127 -15.60 -29.85 -2.84
C THR A 127 -15.67 -28.33 -2.72
N VAL A 128 -16.54 -27.71 -3.50
CA VAL A 128 -16.73 -26.26 -3.51
C VAL A 128 -18.02 -25.92 -2.77
N ALA A 129 -17.92 -24.96 -1.82
CA ALA A 129 -19.07 -24.29 -1.23
C ALA A 129 -19.06 -22.83 -1.72
N ALA A 130 -20.20 -22.34 -2.18
CA ALA A 130 -20.31 -20.98 -2.71
C ALA A 130 -21.73 -20.45 -2.54
N VAL A 131 -21.87 -19.14 -2.41
CA VAL A 131 -23.18 -18.50 -2.49
C VAL A 131 -23.76 -18.59 -3.92
N ASP A 132 -25.07 -18.48 -4.02
CA ASP A 132 -25.75 -18.55 -5.32
C ASP A 132 -25.19 -17.52 -6.32
N GLY A 133 -24.87 -17.98 -7.53
CA GLY A 133 -24.33 -17.15 -8.61
C GLY A 133 -22.84 -16.81 -8.53
N ALA A 134 -22.13 -17.14 -7.42
CA ALA A 134 -20.73 -16.78 -7.23
C ALA A 134 -19.79 -17.38 -8.31
N LEU A 135 -20.00 -18.65 -8.68
CA LEU A 135 -19.19 -19.30 -9.69
C LEU A 135 -19.47 -18.76 -11.12
N ASP A 136 -20.72 -18.35 -11.37
CA ASP A 136 -21.07 -17.70 -12.62
C ASP A 136 -20.46 -16.31 -12.71
N ASP A 137 -20.57 -15.49 -11.64
CA ASP A 137 -19.95 -14.18 -11.58
C ASP A 137 -18.41 -14.26 -11.69
N LEU A 138 -17.78 -15.29 -11.10
CA LEU A 138 -16.34 -15.52 -11.25
C LEU A 138 -15.96 -15.85 -12.70
N ARG A 139 -16.71 -16.74 -13.35
CA ARG A 139 -16.49 -17.12 -14.76
C ARG A 139 -16.68 -15.94 -15.69
N ASP A 140 -17.72 -15.14 -15.44
CA ASP A 140 -18.14 -14.05 -16.32
C ASP A 140 -17.40 -12.73 -16.00
N GLY A 141 -16.55 -12.71 -14.96
CA GLY A 141 -15.78 -11.54 -14.55
C GLY A 141 -16.65 -10.41 -14.01
N VAL A 142 -17.60 -10.72 -13.12
CA VAL A 142 -18.57 -9.78 -12.57
C VAL A 142 -18.39 -9.63 -11.05
N LEU A 143 -18.39 -8.40 -10.56
CA LEU A 143 -18.44 -8.09 -9.14
C LEU A 143 -19.85 -7.71 -8.73
N ARG A 144 -20.45 -8.50 -7.86
CA ARG A 144 -21.81 -8.34 -7.34
C ARG A 144 -21.79 -8.40 -5.83
N VAL A 145 -22.44 -7.45 -5.15
CA VAL A 145 -22.62 -7.52 -3.69
C VAL A 145 -23.62 -8.62 -3.32
N LEU A 146 -23.48 -9.14 -2.10
CA LEU A 146 -24.31 -10.24 -1.60
C LEU A 146 -25.73 -9.79 -1.18
N HIS A 147 -25.90 -8.51 -0.82
CA HIS A 147 -27.18 -7.95 -0.39
C HIS A 147 -27.19 -6.42 -0.54
N ASP A 148 -28.39 -5.84 -0.60
CA ASP A 148 -28.59 -4.41 -0.87
C ASP A 148 -28.05 -3.49 0.24
N ALA A 149 -27.98 -3.96 1.49
CA ALA A 149 -27.46 -3.20 2.61
C ALA A 149 -25.91 -3.20 2.68
N SER A 150 -25.22 -3.91 1.78
CA SER A 150 -23.77 -4.14 1.85
C SER A 150 -22.93 -2.87 2.07
N PHE A 151 -23.23 -1.80 1.33
CA PHE A 151 -22.52 -0.52 1.46
C PHE A 151 -23.11 0.41 2.54
N VAL A 152 -24.29 0.12 3.06
CA VAL A 152 -24.87 0.79 4.23
C VAL A 152 -24.22 0.23 5.49
N ASP A 153 -24.08 -1.07 5.58
CA ASP A 153 -23.45 -1.78 6.70
C ASP A 153 -21.96 -1.41 6.80
N ASP A 154 -21.24 -1.50 5.69
CA ASP A 154 -19.83 -1.13 5.62
C ASP A 154 -19.51 -0.36 4.32
N PRO A 155 -19.54 0.98 4.34
CA PRO A 155 -19.16 1.80 3.20
C PRO A 155 -17.73 1.58 2.69
N THR A 156 -16.81 1.05 3.52
CA THR A 156 -15.45 0.74 3.06
C THR A 156 -15.43 -0.33 1.99
N ARG A 157 -16.48 -1.13 1.85
CA ARG A 157 -16.62 -2.10 0.76
C ARG A 157 -16.62 -1.46 -0.64
N VAL A 158 -16.94 -0.16 -0.78
CA VAL A 158 -16.78 0.58 -2.05
C VAL A 158 -15.32 0.58 -2.49
N TRP A 159 -14.38 0.78 -1.56
CA TRP A 159 -12.95 0.69 -1.82
C TRP A 159 -12.54 -0.71 -2.27
N ARG A 160 -13.04 -1.73 -1.58
CA ARG A 160 -12.74 -3.14 -1.90
C ARG A 160 -13.24 -3.49 -3.30
N VAL A 161 -14.49 -3.16 -3.64
CA VAL A 161 -15.05 -3.37 -4.98
C VAL A 161 -14.25 -2.61 -6.06
N GLY A 162 -13.86 -1.37 -5.81
CA GLY A 162 -13.01 -0.59 -6.73
C GLY A 162 -11.64 -1.25 -6.96
N ARG A 163 -11.00 -1.71 -5.88
CA ARG A 163 -9.71 -2.42 -5.96
C ARG A 163 -9.82 -3.73 -6.72
N TYR A 164 -10.85 -4.55 -6.44
CA TYR A 164 -11.06 -5.80 -7.16
C TYR A 164 -11.40 -5.58 -8.62
N ALA A 165 -12.21 -4.57 -8.94
CA ALA A 165 -12.51 -4.23 -10.33
C ALA A 165 -11.24 -3.89 -11.12
N ALA A 166 -10.31 -3.16 -10.53
CA ALA A 166 -9.03 -2.84 -11.15
C ALA A 166 -8.09 -4.06 -11.23
N ARG A 167 -7.91 -4.78 -10.11
CA ARG A 167 -6.99 -5.93 -9.99
C ARG A 167 -7.39 -7.07 -10.90
N LEU A 168 -8.67 -7.48 -10.87
CA LEU A 168 -9.19 -8.63 -11.61
C LEU A 168 -9.66 -8.24 -13.01
N ARG A 169 -9.78 -6.94 -13.30
CA ARG A 169 -10.41 -6.43 -14.54
C ARG A 169 -11.85 -6.90 -14.70
N PHE A 170 -12.56 -7.05 -13.60
CA PHE A 170 -13.94 -7.47 -13.57
C PHE A 170 -14.88 -6.27 -13.67
N ALA A 171 -16.01 -6.47 -14.32
CA ALA A 171 -17.07 -5.47 -14.42
C ALA A 171 -17.89 -5.41 -13.12
N VAL A 172 -18.19 -4.20 -12.64
CA VAL A 172 -19.12 -4.05 -11.52
C VAL A 172 -20.54 -4.10 -12.05
N GLU A 173 -21.34 -5.01 -11.50
CA GLU A 173 -22.74 -5.24 -11.87
C GLU A 173 -23.57 -3.94 -11.69
N PRO A 174 -24.55 -3.63 -12.57
CA PRO A 174 -25.26 -2.34 -12.57
C PRO A 174 -25.97 -2.01 -11.26
N HIS A 175 -26.62 -2.98 -10.59
CA HIS A 175 -27.29 -2.74 -9.31
C HIS A 175 -26.26 -2.49 -8.19
N THR A 176 -25.19 -3.28 -8.14
CA THR A 176 -24.05 -3.07 -7.24
C THR A 176 -23.44 -1.68 -7.40
N ARG A 177 -23.29 -1.22 -8.65
CA ARG A 177 -22.81 0.14 -8.96
C ARG A 177 -23.76 1.22 -8.43
N ALA A 178 -25.07 1.03 -8.58
CA ALA A 178 -26.06 1.96 -8.07
C ALA A 178 -26.04 2.05 -6.54
N LEU A 179 -25.90 0.91 -5.85
CA LEU A 179 -25.75 0.86 -4.39
C LEU A 179 -24.46 1.54 -3.93
N ALA A 180 -23.33 1.30 -4.62
CA ALA A 180 -22.06 1.95 -4.30
C ALA A 180 -22.13 3.47 -4.46
N ALA A 181 -22.80 3.96 -5.51
CA ALA A 181 -22.99 5.39 -5.75
C ALA A 181 -23.81 6.09 -4.63
N ALA A 182 -24.68 5.33 -3.95
CA ALA A 182 -25.52 5.83 -2.84
C ALA A 182 -24.84 5.70 -1.45
N ALA A 183 -23.67 5.06 -1.36
CA ALA A 183 -22.96 4.85 -0.10
C ALA A 183 -22.47 6.17 0.51
N ASP A 184 -22.61 6.32 1.82
CA ASP A 184 -22.19 7.51 2.57
C ASP A 184 -20.86 7.28 3.31
N PRO A 185 -19.72 7.83 2.83
CA PRO A 185 -18.44 7.71 3.50
C PRO A 185 -18.39 8.36 4.88
N SER A 186 -19.28 9.31 5.19
CA SER A 186 -19.27 10.05 6.46
C SER A 186 -19.63 9.20 7.67
N THR A 187 -20.22 8.02 7.46
CA THR A 187 -20.59 7.08 8.52
C THR A 187 -19.42 6.23 9.02
N VAL A 188 -18.27 6.30 8.33
CA VAL A 188 -17.05 5.55 8.64
C VAL A 188 -15.96 6.48 9.15
N SER A 189 -15.15 6.03 10.11
CA SER A 189 -14.01 6.82 10.58
C SER A 189 -12.95 7.01 9.48
N GLY A 190 -12.26 8.16 9.52
CA GLY A 190 -11.19 8.46 8.59
C GLY A 190 -10.06 7.43 8.63
N ASP A 191 -9.71 6.89 9.80
CA ASP A 191 -8.71 5.82 9.93
C ASP A 191 -9.06 4.58 9.09
N ARG A 192 -10.34 4.17 9.06
CA ARG A 192 -10.79 3.04 8.24
C ARG A 192 -10.71 3.36 6.75
N LEU A 193 -11.13 4.56 6.36
CA LEU A 193 -11.02 5.03 4.97
C LEU A 193 -9.55 5.13 4.56
N GLY A 194 -8.69 5.67 5.43
CA GLY A 194 -7.25 5.76 5.20
C GLY A 194 -6.56 4.38 5.11
N ALA A 195 -7.02 3.38 5.85
CA ALA A 195 -6.54 2.01 5.71
C ALA A 195 -6.84 1.45 4.31
N GLU A 196 -8.05 1.63 3.80
CA GLU A 196 -8.42 1.20 2.44
C GLU A 196 -7.68 2.01 1.35
N LEU A 197 -7.50 3.31 1.54
CA LEU A 197 -6.67 4.14 0.65
C LEU A 197 -5.25 3.59 0.55
N ARG A 198 -4.61 3.25 1.69
CA ARG A 198 -3.27 2.64 1.69
C ARG A 198 -3.22 1.31 0.96
N LEU A 199 -4.27 0.49 1.06
CA LEU A 199 -4.37 -0.75 0.29
C LEU A 199 -4.50 -0.45 -1.21
N ALA A 200 -5.29 0.55 -1.62
CA ALA A 200 -5.40 0.95 -3.02
C ALA A 200 -4.08 1.48 -3.60
N LEU A 201 -3.32 2.25 -2.79
CA LEU A 201 -2.00 2.75 -3.19
C LEU A 201 -0.93 1.66 -3.36
N ARG A 202 -1.14 0.48 -2.79
CA ARG A 202 -0.24 -0.69 -2.88
C ARG A 202 -0.65 -1.70 -3.95
N GLU A 203 -1.75 -1.45 -4.66
CA GLU A 203 -2.12 -2.29 -5.82
C GLU A 203 -1.04 -2.22 -6.91
N CYS A 204 -0.97 -3.23 -7.77
CA CYS A 204 -0.06 -3.21 -8.93
C CYS A 204 -0.29 -2.01 -9.83
N ASP A 205 -1.56 -1.64 -10.02
CA ASP A 205 -1.97 -0.41 -10.70
C ASP A 205 -2.82 0.43 -9.73
N PRO A 206 -2.17 1.25 -8.88
CA PRO A 206 -2.90 2.08 -7.92
C PRO A 206 -3.80 3.11 -8.59
N THR A 207 -3.42 3.61 -9.77
CA THR A 207 -4.23 4.60 -10.49
C THR A 207 -5.51 3.99 -11.04
N ALA A 208 -5.48 2.76 -11.51
CA ALA A 208 -6.69 2.03 -11.90
C ALA A 208 -7.61 1.78 -10.71
N ALA A 209 -7.05 1.38 -9.55
CA ALA A 209 -7.82 1.17 -8.33
C ALA A 209 -8.49 2.46 -7.83
N LEU A 210 -7.73 3.56 -7.74
CA LEU A 210 -8.24 4.87 -7.31
C LEU A 210 -9.29 5.41 -8.30
N ALA A 211 -9.08 5.24 -9.60
CA ALA A 211 -10.04 5.65 -10.62
C ALA A 211 -11.33 4.80 -10.57
N ALA A 212 -11.23 3.51 -10.26
CA ALA A 212 -12.39 2.65 -10.09
C ALA A 212 -13.22 3.08 -8.88
N VAL A 213 -12.59 3.40 -7.73
CA VAL A 213 -13.26 3.94 -6.55
C VAL A 213 -13.95 5.26 -6.88
N ALA A 214 -13.24 6.21 -7.51
CA ALA A 214 -13.80 7.48 -7.95
C ALA A 214 -15.00 7.32 -8.92
N GLY A 215 -14.93 6.31 -9.80
CA GLY A 215 -15.99 5.98 -10.74
C GLY A 215 -17.20 5.26 -10.13
N LEU A 216 -17.03 4.66 -8.95
CA LEU A 216 -18.13 4.08 -8.17
C LEU A 216 -18.81 5.17 -7.34
N ASN A 217 -18.03 5.92 -6.57
CA ASN A 217 -18.55 7.00 -5.75
C ASN A 217 -17.47 8.06 -5.47
N ARG A 218 -17.64 9.23 -6.06
CA ARG A 218 -16.67 10.34 -5.96
C ARG A 218 -16.56 10.92 -4.53
N ALA A 219 -17.57 10.74 -3.69
CA ALA A 219 -17.59 11.25 -2.32
C ALA A 219 -16.53 10.61 -1.39
N PHE A 220 -15.95 9.49 -1.80
CA PHE A 220 -14.84 8.85 -1.05
C PHE A 220 -13.48 9.55 -1.20
N LEU A 221 -13.37 10.52 -2.09
CA LEU A 221 -12.13 11.25 -2.39
C LEU A 221 -12.39 12.76 -2.38
N PRO A 222 -11.40 13.60 -2.01
CA PRO A 222 -11.51 15.05 -2.12
C PRO A 222 -11.80 15.50 -3.55
N GLU A 223 -12.46 16.64 -3.71
CA GLU A 223 -12.84 17.17 -5.03
C GLU A 223 -11.64 17.40 -5.94
N ALA A 224 -10.53 17.92 -5.41
CA ALA A 224 -9.31 18.18 -6.15
C ALA A 224 -8.38 16.96 -6.29
N PHE A 225 -8.81 15.78 -5.81
CA PHE A 225 -8.03 14.55 -5.96
C PHE A 225 -8.09 14.04 -7.40
N ASP A 226 -6.94 13.92 -8.05
CA ASP A 226 -6.82 13.34 -9.40
C ASP A 226 -6.39 11.86 -9.32
N PRO A 227 -7.28 10.87 -9.58
CA PRO A 227 -6.91 9.47 -9.51
C PRO A 227 -5.99 9.03 -10.67
N ARG A 228 -5.76 9.88 -11.69
CA ARG A 228 -4.92 9.59 -12.86
C ARG A 228 -4.00 10.77 -13.19
N PRO A 229 -3.09 11.14 -12.27
CA PRO A 229 -2.24 12.29 -12.47
C PRO A 229 -1.30 12.08 -13.65
N ARG A 230 -1.08 13.14 -14.41
CA ARG A 230 -0.18 13.10 -15.57
C ARG A 230 1.27 12.97 -15.14
N GLY A 231 2.06 12.21 -15.90
CA GLY A 231 3.50 12.09 -15.68
C GLY A 231 3.91 11.15 -14.54
N LEU A 232 2.95 10.48 -13.88
CA LEU A 232 3.22 9.60 -12.75
C LEU A 232 4.20 8.48 -13.10
N GLU A 233 4.07 7.83 -14.25
CA GLU A 233 4.98 6.75 -14.68
C GLU A 233 6.44 7.24 -14.78
N ALA A 234 6.65 8.44 -15.32
CA ALA A 234 7.97 9.03 -15.40
C ALA A 234 8.55 9.32 -14.00
N SER A 235 7.72 9.82 -13.07
CA SER A 235 8.13 10.06 -11.69
C SER A 235 8.42 8.76 -10.93
N LEU A 236 7.63 7.71 -11.16
CA LEU A 236 7.88 6.38 -10.59
C LEU A 236 9.18 5.76 -11.14
N ALA A 237 9.46 5.95 -12.42
CA ALA A 237 10.71 5.50 -13.03
C ALA A 237 11.94 6.25 -12.50
N LEU A 238 11.79 7.56 -12.19
CA LEU A 238 12.84 8.35 -11.55
C LEU A 238 13.10 7.93 -10.10
N LEU A 239 12.06 7.62 -9.34
CA LEU A 239 12.18 7.19 -7.94
C LEU A 239 12.86 5.82 -7.84
N GLY A 240 12.57 4.91 -8.77
CA GLY A 240 13.04 3.51 -8.71
C GLY A 240 12.62 2.83 -7.42
N ASP A 241 13.56 2.04 -6.85
CA ASP A 241 13.35 1.31 -5.59
C ASP A 241 13.81 2.09 -4.33
N ALA A 242 14.26 3.35 -4.52
CA ALA A 242 14.91 4.11 -3.45
C ALA A 242 13.93 4.75 -2.46
N GLY A 243 12.63 4.83 -2.77
CA GLY A 243 11.64 5.56 -1.96
C GLY A 243 10.28 4.87 -1.84
N ARG A 244 9.33 5.60 -1.26
CA ARG A 244 7.96 5.17 -0.99
C ARG A 244 7.07 5.41 -2.22
N ARG A 245 6.96 4.38 -3.09
CA ARG A 245 6.11 4.44 -4.30
C ARG A 245 4.67 4.80 -4.01
N ASP A 246 4.09 4.23 -2.94
CA ASP A 246 2.73 4.50 -2.48
C ASP A 246 2.51 5.99 -2.13
N LEU A 247 3.45 6.61 -1.41
CA LEU A 247 3.36 8.03 -1.05
C LEU A 247 3.64 8.96 -2.24
N LEU A 248 4.49 8.56 -3.18
CA LEU A 248 4.66 9.29 -4.44
C LEU A 248 3.37 9.31 -5.24
N VAL A 249 2.69 8.16 -5.39
CA VAL A 249 1.37 8.08 -6.05
C VAL A 249 0.37 9.01 -5.36
N LEU A 250 0.29 8.95 -4.02
CA LEU A 250 -0.61 9.80 -3.25
C LEU A 250 -0.29 11.28 -3.48
N ALA A 251 0.98 11.68 -3.41
CA ALA A 251 1.40 13.06 -3.64
C ALA A 251 1.06 13.55 -5.06
N ALA A 252 1.21 12.70 -6.06
CA ALA A 252 0.80 13.00 -7.43
C ALA A 252 -0.72 13.21 -7.55
N CYS A 253 -1.52 12.30 -6.96
CA CYS A 253 -2.97 12.38 -6.97
C CYS A 253 -3.52 13.61 -6.23
N THR A 254 -2.79 14.11 -5.24
CA THR A 254 -3.19 15.25 -4.40
C THR A 254 -2.53 16.57 -4.80
N SER A 255 -1.77 16.60 -5.88
CA SER A 255 -0.96 17.77 -6.32
C SER A 255 -1.79 19.01 -6.64
N LEU A 256 -3.09 18.88 -6.89
CA LEU A 256 -4.01 19.97 -7.15
C LEU A 256 -4.73 20.49 -5.89
N MET A 257 -4.55 19.84 -4.75
CA MET A 257 -5.17 20.22 -3.49
C MET A 257 -4.45 21.42 -2.86
N ASP A 258 -5.21 22.27 -2.16
CA ASP A 258 -4.60 23.26 -1.26
C ASP A 258 -3.80 22.55 -0.16
N THR A 259 -2.62 23.08 0.18
CA THR A 259 -1.73 22.43 1.14
C THR A 259 -2.37 22.25 2.52
N ARG A 260 -3.17 23.21 3.00
CA ARG A 260 -3.82 23.09 4.32
C ARG A 260 -4.95 22.08 4.30
N GLU A 261 -5.68 22.02 3.19
CA GLU A 261 -6.72 21.02 2.97
C GLU A 261 -6.10 19.63 2.91
N LEU A 262 -5.03 19.46 2.15
CA LEU A 262 -4.29 18.20 2.04
C LEU A 262 -3.81 17.70 3.40
N LEU A 263 -3.13 18.55 4.20
CA LEU A 263 -2.60 18.13 5.48
C LEU A 263 -3.70 17.73 6.47
N ARG A 264 -4.82 18.46 6.51
CA ARG A 264 -5.99 18.09 7.32
C ARG A 264 -6.60 16.76 6.88
N TRP A 265 -6.78 16.58 5.57
CA TRP A 265 -7.32 15.33 5.04
C TRP A 265 -6.44 14.14 5.35
N LEU A 266 -5.10 14.28 5.26
CA LEU A 266 -4.16 13.21 5.64
C LEU A 266 -4.22 12.89 7.14
N ASP A 267 -4.34 13.92 7.99
CA ASP A 267 -4.53 13.72 9.44
C ASP A 267 -5.86 12.99 9.71
N ASP A 268 -6.95 13.39 9.08
CA ASP A 268 -8.27 12.75 9.20
C ASP A 268 -8.23 11.29 8.73
N MET A 269 -7.43 10.96 7.71
CA MET A 269 -7.20 9.61 7.19
C MET A 269 -6.18 8.79 8.02
N GLY A 270 -5.71 9.30 9.16
CA GLY A 270 -4.78 8.62 10.06
C GLY A 270 -3.40 8.38 9.44
N PHE A 271 -2.92 9.27 8.54
CA PHE A 271 -1.53 9.20 8.10
C PHE A 271 -0.60 9.67 9.21
N THR A 272 0.55 8.99 9.35
CA THR A 272 1.56 9.38 10.34
C THR A 272 2.20 10.72 9.96
N ALA A 273 2.71 11.45 10.97
CA ALA A 273 3.38 12.74 10.72
C ALA A 273 4.48 12.67 9.64
N PRO A 274 5.37 11.64 9.62
CA PRO A 274 6.36 11.50 8.55
C PRO A 274 5.74 11.31 7.16
N GLU A 275 4.67 10.51 7.03
CA GLU A 275 3.98 10.30 5.76
C GLU A 275 3.29 11.58 5.27
N ARG A 276 2.58 12.27 6.17
CA ARG A 276 1.94 13.55 5.90
C ARG A 276 2.94 14.61 5.44
N ASP A 277 4.07 14.73 6.16
CA ASP A 277 5.10 15.74 5.86
C ASP A 277 5.78 15.44 4.51
N LEU A 278 5.99 14.16 4.19
CA LEU A 278 6.51 13.73 2.89
C LEU A 278 5.55 14.13 1.76
N VAL A 279 4.26 13.76 1.86
CA VAL A 279 3.26 14.09 0.84
C VAL A 279 3.10 15.60 0.70
N GLY A 280 3.06 16.33 1.82
CA GLY A 280 3.00 17.79 1.82
C GLY A 280 4.23 18.46 1.22
N ALA A 281 5.43 17.92 1.42
CA ALA A 281 6.66 18.39 0.80
C ALA A 281 6.65 18.14 -0.73
N ALA A 282 6.19 16.95 -1.15
CA ALA A 282 6.08 16.59 -2.55
C ALA A 282 5.10 17.50 -3.30
N SER A 283 3.95 17.79 -2.70
CA SER A 283 2.96 18.71 -3.27
C SER A 283 3.54 20.13 -3.48
N ARG A 284 4.28 20.66 -2.51
CA ARG A 284 4.92 21.98 -2.62
C ARG A 284 6.01 22.01 -3.69
N LEU A 285 6.88 20.99 -3.75
CA LEU A 285 7.98 20.96 -4.70
C LEU A 285 7.50 20.74 -6.14
N SER A 286 6.41 19.98 -6.33
CA SER A 286 5.79 19.78 -7.65
C SER A 286 5.25 21.09 -8.23
N THR A 287 4.79 22.00 -7.38
CA THR A 287 4.29 23.33 -7.78
C THR A 287 5.40 24.37 -7.91
N GLY A 288 6.61 24.12 -7.33
CA GLY A 288 7.75 25.03 -7.33
C GLY A 288 8.61 24.93 -8.60
N ALA A 289 9.09 26.07 -9.11
CA ALA A 289 9.99 26.14 -10.24
C ALA A 289 11.51 26.01 -9.91
N PRO A 290 11.99 26.05 -8.63
CA PRO A 290 13.42 26.17 -8.35
C PRO A 290 14.25 25.04 -8.96
N LEU A 291 13.83 23.79 -8.75
CA LEU A 291 14.57 22.63 -9.25
C LEU A 291 14.59 22.58 -10.78
N ARG A 292 13.44 22.83 -11.42
CA ARG A 292 13.36 22.81 -12.90
C ARG A 292 14.14 23.92 -13.58
N ASN A 293 14.28 25.06 -12.90
CA ASN A 293 14.95 26.25 -13.46
C ASN A 293 16.45 26.35 -13.08
N ALA A 294 16.93 25.46 -12.21
CA ALA A 294 18.35 25.42 -11.84
C ALA A 294 19.24 25.18 -13.06
N ARG A 295 20.36 25.88 -13.15
CA ARG A 295 21.27 25.89 -14.30
C ARG A 295 22.59 25.21 -13.99
N THR A 296 23.03 25.23 -12.72
CA THR A 296 24.25 24.56 -12.28
C THR A 296 23.93 23.38 -11.34
N ASN A 297 24.92 22.51 -11.15
CA ASN A 297 24.75 21.37 -10.23
C ASN A 297 24.57 21.84 -8.78
N ALA A 298 25.24 22.88 -8.38
CA ALA A 298 25.08 23.50 -7.06
C ALA A 298 23.67 24.06 -6.87
N GLU A 299 23.07 24.69 -7.88
CA GLU A 299 21.70 25.16 -7.84
C GLU A 299 20.70 24.00 -7.75
N ILE A 300 20.92 22.91 -8.52
CA ILE A 300 20.10 21.69 -8.45
C ILE A 300 20.13 21.10 -7.04
N ALA A 301 21.33 20.90 -6.49
CA ALA A 301 21.51 20.33 -5.16
C ALA A 301 20.90 21.23 -4.07
N ARG A 302 20.99 22.55 -4.21
CA ARG A 302 20.40 23.53 -3.31
C ARG A 302 18.87 23.49 -3.33
N ALA A 303 18.29 23.38 -4.54
CA ALA A 303 16.84 23.30 -4.73
C ALA A 303 16.23 21.98 -4.21
N ALA A 304 17.00 20.90 -4.25
CA ALA A 304 16.57 19.58 -3.77
C ALA A 304 16.91 19.31 -2.29
N ARG A 305 17.66 20.22 -1.63
CA ARG A 305 18.15 20.02 -0.25
C ARG A 305 17.03 19.81 0.75
N GLY A 306 17.10 18.71 1.49
CA GLY A 306 16.11 18.35 2.52
C GLY A 306 14.75 17.94 1.96
N ALA A 307 14.59 17.88 0.63
CA ALA A 307 13.39 17.36 0.03
C ALA A 307 13.40 15.82 0.03
N PRO A 308 12.26 15.15 0.29
CA PRO A 308 12.13 13.71 0.11
C PRO A 308 12.40 13.31 -1.35
N LEU A 309 12.88 12.08 -1.57
CA LEU A 309 13.14 11.55 -2.92
C LEU A 309 11.89 11.60 -3.82
N GLU A 310 10.74 11.31 -3.23
CA GLU A 310 9.43 11.34 -3.88
C GLU A 310 9.08 12.75 -4.39
N ALA A 311 9.41 13.77 -3.61
CA ALA A 311 9.18 15.16 -3.99
C ALA A 311 10.03 15.56 -5.20
N VAL A 312 11.29 15.15 -5.22
CA VAL A 312 12.20 15.40 -6.34
C VAL A 312 11.76 14.63 -7.58
N ALA A 313 11.42 13.36 -7.42
CA ALA A 313 10.91 12.51 -8.51
C ALA A 313 9.62 13.10 -9.12
N LEU A 314 8.71 13.61 -8.29
CA LEU A 314 7.46 14.22 -8.74
C LEU A 314 7.67 15.57 -9.45
N ALA A 315 8.67 16.35 -9.05
CA ALA A 315 9.08 17.56 -9.77
C ALA A 315 9.52 17.25 -11.21
N GLY A 316 10.18 16.10 -11.41
CA GLY A 316 10.54 15.56 -12.71
C GLY A 316 11.61 16.36 -13.46
N GLY A 317 11.89 15.93 -14.69
CA GLY A 317 12.85 16.59 -15.60
C GLY A 317 14.29 16.14 -15.40
N ASP A 318 15.19 16.69 -16.22
CA ASP A 318 16.60 16.28 -16.25
C ASP A 318 17.35 16.64 -14.95
N ASN A 319 17.01 17.77 -14.33
CA ASN A 319 17.61 18.20 -13.07
C ASN A 319 17.23 17.24 -11.92
N ALA A 320 15.98 16.79 -11.86
CA ALA A 320 15.55 15.79 -10.88
C ALA A 320 16.29 14.47 -11.09
N ARG A 321 16.39 14.00 -12.34
CA ARG A 321 17.15 12.80 -12.70
C ARG A 321 18.60 12.92 -12.25
N ARG A 322 19.25 14.00 -12.64
CA ARG A 322 20.66 14.24 -12.33
C ARG A 322 20.93 14.26 -10.83
N TRP A 323 20.02 14.88 -10.07
CA TRP A 323 20.15 14.89 -8.61
C TRP A 323 19.96 13.48 -8.03
N LEU A 324 18.94 12.74 -8.46
CA LEU A 324 18.64 11.40 -7.96
C LEU A 324 19.73 10.38 -8.31
N ASP A 325 20.32 10.47 -9.50
CA ASP A 325 21.29 9.50 -9.97
C ASP A 325 22.73 9.84 -9.53
N GLU A 326 23.09 11.13 -9.45
CA GLU A 326 24.48 11.57 -9.31
C GLU A 326 24.69 12.51 -8.10
N LEU A 327 24.06 13.69 -8.11
CA LEU A 327 24.49 14.80 -7.26
C LEU A 327 24.24 14.55 -5.77
N ARG A 328 23.21 13.81 -5.38
CA ARG A 328 22.92 13.46 -4.00
C ARG A 328 24.00 12.58 -3.35
N HIS A 329 24.84 11.95 -4.14
CA HIS A 329 25.92 11.08 -3.69
C HIS A 329 27.28 11.83 -3.62
N VAL A 330 27.31 13.10 -4.04
CA VAL A 330 28.53 13.92 -3.96
C VAL A 330 28.68 14.46 -2.54
N HIS A 331 29.78 14.11 -1.90
CA HIS A 331 30.13 14.54 -0.55
C HIS A 331 31.53 15.14 -0.56
N LEU A 332 31.78 16.07 0.38
CA LEU A 332 33.12 16.58 0.61
C LEU A 332 34.01 15.50 1.27
N GLU A 333 35.30 15.53 0.97
CA GLU A 333 36.33 14.75 1.66
C GLU A 333 36.81 15.45 2.94
N ILE A 334 36.55 16.76 3.05
CA ILE A 334 36.82 17.59 4.23
C ILE A 334 35.60 17.61 5.15
N THR A 335 35.86 17.90 6.44
CA THR A 335 34.86 18.02 7.50
C THR A 335 34.98 19.38 8.20
N GLY A 336 34.08 19.65 9.15
CA GLY A 336 34.18 20.81 10.04
C GLY A 336 35.47 20.86 10.85
N ASP A 337 35.96 19.69 11.27
CA ASP A 337 37.20 19.57 12.07
C ASP A 337 38.43 20.04 11.28
N ASP A 338 38.47 19.83 9.96
CA ASP A 338 39.54 20.32 9.10
C ASP A 338 39.59 21.85 9.05
N LEU A 339 38.42 22.49 9.03
CA LEU A 339 38.31 23.95 9.07
C LEU A 339 38.66 24.52 10.46
N LEU A 340 38.26 23.84 11.53
CA LEU A 340 38.67 24.21 12.91
C LEU A 340 40.18 24.11 13.06
N ALA A 341 40.82 23.05 12.56
CA ALA A 341 42.27 22.87 12.56
C ALA A 341 43.00 23.95 11.72
N ALA A 342 42.35 24.47 10.69
CA ALA A 342 42.85 25.57 9.87
C ALA A 342 42.60 26.97 10.47
N GLY A 343 42.00 27.05 11.66
CA GLY A 343 41.82 28.31 12.44
C GLY A 343 40.48 29.01 12.19
N ILE A 344 39.51 28.37 11.52
CA ILE A 344 38.14 28.88 11.41
C ILE A 344 37.42 28.64 12.71
N ALA A 345 36.78 29.67 13.29
CA ALA A 345 36.04 29.55 14.51
C ALA A 345 34.76 28.73 14.36
N GLU A 346 34.36 28.00 15.39
CA GLU A 346 33.07 27.31 15.44
C GLU A 346 31.90 28.29 15.29
N GLY A 347 31.00 28.02 14.40
CA GLY A 347 29.84 28.87 14.15
C GLY A 347 29.21 28.72 12.78
N PRO A 348 28.23 29.57 12.43
CA PRO A 348 27.53 29.52 11.13
C PRO A 348 28.47 29.67 9.94
N GLU A 349 29.58 30.41 10.07
CA GLU A 349 30.58 30.62 9.01
C GLU A 349 31.25 29.32 8.59
N LEU A 350 31.51 28.39 9.52
CA LEU A 350 32.08 27.08 9.23
C LEU A 350 31.16 26.27 8.28
N GLY A 351 29.86 26.24 8.57
CA GLY A 351 28.87 25.59 7.71
C GLY A 351 28.76 26.26 6.31
N ALA A 352 28.81 27.59 6.29
CA ALA A 352 28.77 28.34 5.03
C ALA A 352 30.01 28.07 4.14
N ARG A 353 31.19 27.93 4.73
CA ARG A 353 32.45 27.57 4.02
C ARG A 353 32.41 26.17 3.46
N LEU A 354 31.97 25.17 4.24
CA LEU A 354 31.75 23.81 3.73
C LEU A 354 30.74 23.79 2.59
N GLN A 355 29.70 24.59 2.69
CA GLN A 355 28.70 24.66 1.63
C GLN A 355 29.23 25.25 0.34
N ARG A 356 30.05 26.30 0.42
CA ARG A 356 30.72 26.87 -0.77
C ARG A 356 31.66 25.86 -1.44
N ALA A 357 32.45 25.13 -0.63
CA ALA A 357 33.33 24.09 -1.18
C ALA A 357 32.53 22.97 -1.85
N LEU A 358 31.39 22.56 -1.25
CA LEU A 358 30.49 21.57 -1.84
C LEU A 358 29.88 22.07 -3.16
N ASP A 359 29.41 23.31 -3.19
CA ASP A 359 28.83 23.91 -4.41
C ASP A 359 29.89 23.93 -5.57
N ARG A 360 31.14 24.28 -5.27
CA ARG A 360 32.24 24.25 -6.27
C ARG A 360 32.60 22.82 -6.69
N LYS A 361 32.56 21.86 -5.77
CA LYS A 361 32.75 20.44 -6.10
C LYS A 361 31.64 19.92 -7.02
N LEU A 362 30.39 20.25 -6.72
CA LEU A 362 29.23 19.89 -7.54
C LEU A 362 29.32 20.46 -8.96
N ASP A 363 29.80 21.71 -9.11
CA ASP A 363 30.00 22.37 -10.41
C ASP A 363 31.32 21.94 -11.11
N GLY A 364 32.10 21.04 -10.47
CA GLY A 364 33.33 20.47 -11.07
C GLY A 364 34.54 21.39 -11.02
N GLU A 365 34.52 22.46 -10.22
CA GLU A 365 35.61 23.42 -10.10
C GLU A 365 36.75 22.92 -9.20
N VAL A 366 36.42 22.02 -8.23
CA VAL A 366 37.37 21.45 -7.29
C VAL A 366 37.21 19.95 -7.16
N ALA A 367 38.32 19.22 -6.94
CA ALA A 367 38.33 17.78 -6.75
C ALA A 367 39.39 17.36 -5.73
N GLY A 368 39.03 16.47 -4.82
CA GLY A 368 39.91 15.95 -3.78
C GLY A 368 40.11 16.92 -2.62
N ARG A 369 40.58 16.36 -1.51
CA ARG A 369 40.64 16.99 -0.19
C ARG A 369 41.40 18.33 -0.17
N GLU A 370 42.53 18.42 -0.89
CA GLU A 370 43.39 19.61 -0.90
C GLU A 370 42.70 20.82 -1.54
N GLN A 371 42.08 20.61 -2.72
CA GLN A 371 41.36 21.68 -3.42
C GLN A 371 40.08 22.07 -2.71
N GLU A 372 39.39 21.12 -2.11
CA GLU A 372 38.19 21.37 -1.30
C GLU A 372 38.51 22.23 -0.07
N LEU A 373 39.65 21.93 0.62
CA LEU A 373 40.07 22.69 1.77
C LEU A 373 40.47 24.13 1.37
N ALA A 374 41.22 24.27 0.27
CA ALA A 374 41.58 25.58 -0.26
C ALA A 374 40.34 26.42 -0.60
N ALA A 375 39.35 25.81 -1.27
CA ALA A 375 38.08 26.46 -1.60
C ALA A 375 37.25 26.86 -0.37
N ALA A 376 37.28 26.05 0.69
CA ALA A 376 36.59 26.36 1.94
C ALA A 376 37.30 27.49 2.74
N LEU A 377 38.61 27.63 2.60
CA LEU A 377 39.39 28.67 3.28
C LEU A 377 39.39 30.01 2.55
N GLU A 378 39.04 30.05 1.25
CA GLU A 378 38.88 31.30 0.51
C GLU A 378 37.80 32.17 1.17
N ASP A 379 38.12 33.46 1.38
CA ASP A 379 37.13 34.40 1.91
C ASP A 379 36.04 34.66 0.86
N ALA A 380 34.81 34.88 1.31
CA ALA A 380 33.77 35.32 0.41
C ALA A 380 34.18 36.62 -0.24
N SER A 381 34.38 36.63 -1.55
CA SER A 381 34.54 37.91 -2.27
C SER A 381 33.30 38.76 -2.02
N PRO A 382 33.45 40.05 -1.68
CA PRO A 382 32.34 40.92 -1.30
C PRO A 382 31.29 41.07 -2.40
#